data_7f553a9e3da8e7de56c266c72d43317b
#
_entry.id   7f553a9e3da8e7de56c266c72d43317b
#
_cell.length_a   1.000
_cell.length_b   1.000
_cell.length_c   1.000
_cell.angle_alpha   90.00
_cell.angle_beta   90.00
_cell.angle_gamma   90.00
#
_symmetry.space_group_name_H-M   'P 1'
#
loop_
_entity.id
_entity.type
_entity.pdbx_description
1 polymer ?
#
loop_
_entity_poly.entity_id
_entity_poly.type
_entity_poly.pdbx_seq_one_letter_code
_entity_poly.pdbx_strand_id
1 'polypeptide(L)'
;KTVKNLGAYIKHVHLKDSEIVNCTVEYRLVCEGSLPIDAMMRSLYSLNYDGFISLEWNPEWMPDIANLELISLHFVNTMSRFGSPARMVKSKRLYESKRGKGLYPWQKDKLIDKTFPQVLDRIVEEFPDQYAFKYTTLNYTRTYSEFRDDVDEFARALISLGVRPGSHVAIWATNLPQWYLTFWATTKIGAVLVTVNTAYKIHEAEYLLRQSDTHTLVMIKGYRDSHYDEIMKELC
;
A
#
# COMPACT_ATOMS: atom_id res chain seq x y z
N LYS A 1 -9.77 4.05 -20.73
CA LYS A 1 -9.88 5.48 -20.38
C LYS A 1 -8.96 5.84 -19.23
N THR A 2 -8.99 5.10 -18.10
CA THR A 2 -8.18 5.35 -16.89
C THR A 2 -6.67 5.36 -17.18
N VAL A 3 -6.16 4.36 -17.90
CA VAL A 3 -4.73 4.25 -18.24
C VAL A 3 -4.27 5.48 -19.03
N LYS A 4 -5.06 5.94 -20.00
CA LYS A 4 -4.73 7.14 -20.80
C LYS A 4 -4.75 8.43 -19.96
N ASN A 5 -5.64 8.53 -18.98
CA ASN A 5 -5.74 9.70 -18.11
C ASN A 5 -4.57 9.78 -17.12
N LEU A 6 -4.10 8.65 -16.60
CA LEU A 6 -2.96 8.58 -15.69
C LEU A 6 -1.62 8.78 -16.41
N GLY A 7 -1.51 8.34 -17.68
CA GLY A 7 -0.35 8.60 -18.54
C GLY A 7 0.97 8.25 -17.87
N ALA A 8 1.91 9.19 -17.90
CA ALA A 8 3.26 9.05 -17.37
C ALA A 8 3.34 8.90 -15.83
N TYR A 9 2.24 9.11 -15.12
CA TYR A 9 2.19 8.92 -13.67
C TYR A 9 2.12 7.45 -13.27
N ILE A 10 1.82 6.54 -14.21
CA ILE A 10 1.83 5.10 -13.94
C ILE A 10 3.28 4.64 -13.77
N LYS A 11 3.64 4.20 -12.57
CA LYS A 11 5.00 3.72 -12.24
C LYS A 11 5.06 2.22 -12.03
N HIS A 12 3.97 1.64 -11.59
CA HIS A 12 3.84 0.20 -11.37
C HIS A 12 2.40 -0.24 -11.67
N VAL A 13 2.24 -1.44 -12.18
CA VAL A 13 0.94 -2.04 -12.48
C VAL A 13 0.84 -3.38 -11.77
N HIS A 14 -0.23 -3.55 -10.99
CA HIS A 14 -0.65 -4.86 -10.50
C HIS A 14 -1.71 -5.42 -11.43
N LEU A 15 -1.59 -6.67 -11.79
CA LEU A 15 -2.46 -7.35 -12.73
C LEU A 15 -3.05 -8.62 -12.12
N LYS A 16 -4.35 -8.76 -12.22
CA LYS A 16 -5.11 -9.97 -11.93
C LYS A 16 -6.21 -10.11 -12.96
N ASP A 17 -6.78 -11.30 -13.07
CA ASP A 17 -7.91 -11.56 -13.95
C ASP A 17 -9.07 -12.21 -13.19
N SER A 18 -10.27 -12.03 -13.70
CA SER A 18 -11.49 -12.55 -13.10
C SER A 18 -12.60 -12.62 -14.16
N GLU A 19 -13.61 -13.40 -13.86
CA GLU A 19 -14.86 -13.40 -14.62
C GLU A 19 -16.07 -13.36 -13.69
N ILE A 20 -17.24 -13.05 -14.20
CA ILE A 20 -18.48 -13.07 -13.44
C ILE A 20 -19.23 -14.34 -13.79
N VAL A 21 -19.37 -15.23 -12.82
CA VAL A 21 -20.13 -16.48 -12.92
C VAL A 21 -21.27 -16.43 -11.92
N ASN A 22 -22.50 -16.58 -12.39
CA ASN A 22 -23.70 -16.54 -11.53
C ASN A 22 -23.76 -15.31 -10.60
N CYS A 23 -23.45 -14.13 -11.11
CA CYS A 23 -23.38 -12.87 -10.35
C CYS A 23 -22.28 -12.84 -9.25
N THR A 24 -21.36 -13.79 -9.24
CA THR A 24 -20.22 -13.82 -8.32
C THR A 24 -18.93 -13.62 -9.09
N VAL A 25 -17.99 -12.87 -8.51
CA VAL A 25 -16.66 -12.69 -9.09
C VAL A 25 -15.83 -13.93 -8.80
N GLU A 26 -15.40 -14.61 -9.84
CA GLU A 26 -14.44 -15.71 -9.75
C GLU A 26 -13.11 -15.27 -10.34
N TYR A 27 -12.03 -15.49 -9.61
CA TYR A 27 -10.68 -15.17 -10.09
C TYR A 27 -10.18 -16.25 -11.05
N ARG A 28 -9.41 -15.82 -12.04
CA ARG A 28 -8.85 -16.67 -13.10
C ARG A 28 -7.37 -16.37 -13.27
N LEU A 29 -6.65 -17.30 -13.88
CA LEU A 29 -5.29 -17.03 -14.35
C LEU A 29 -5.33 -15.88 -15.37
N VAL A 30 -4.27 -15.08 -15.40
CA VAL A 30 -4.21 -13.91 -16.29
C VAL A 30 -4.40 -14.30 -17.75
N CYS A 31 -5.33 -13.65 -18.43
CA CYS A 31 -5.83 -13.94 -19.77
C CYS A 31 -6.73 -15.18 -19.90
N GLU A 32 -7.18 -15.76 -18.80
CA GLU A 32 -8.19 -16.83 -18.81
C GLU A 32 -9.56 -16.36 -18.28
N GLY A 33 -9.63 -15.13 -17.76
CA GLY A 33 -10.86 -14.48 -17.34
C GLY A 33 -11.48 -13.61 -18.44
N SER A 34 -12.39 -12.75 -18.02
CA SER A 34 -13.12 -11.84 -18.91
C SER A 34 -12.59 -10.40 -18.92
N LEU A 35 -11.56 -10.08 -18.12
CA LEU A 35 -10.98 -8.76 -18.15
C LEU A 35 -10.23 -8.49 -19.47
N PRO A 36 -10.31 -7.28 -20.03
CA PRO A 36 -9.71 -6.96 -21.32
C PRO A 36 -8.20 -6.73 -21.22
N ILE A 37 -7.45 -7.74 -20.78
CA ILE A 37 -6.01 -7.66 -20.52
C ILE A 37 -5.24 -7.18 -21.76
N ASP A 38 -5.56 -7.71 -22.94
CA ASP A 38 -4.95 -7.27 -24.21
C ASP A 38 -5.13 -5.78 -24.47
N ALA A 39 -6.32 -5.23 -24.21
CA ALA A 39 -6.60 -3.82 -24.39
C ALA A 39 -5.88 -2.96 -23.34
N MET A 40 -5.77 -3.47 -22.10
CA MET A 40 -5.00 -2.82 -21.04
C MET A 40 -3.52 -2.75 -21.42
N MET A 41 -2.94 -3.86 -21.89
CA MET A 41 -1.54 -3.93 -22.31
C MET A 41 -1.27 -3.02 -23.51
N ARG A 42 -2.14 -3.02 -24.54
CA ARG A 42 -2.01 -2.07 -25.66
C ARG A 42 -2.07 -0.61 -25.21
N SER A 43 -2.91 -0.32 -24.23
CA SER A 43 -3.00 1.05 -23.67
C SER A 43 -1.72 1.46 -22.94
N LEU A 44 -1.10 0.56 -22.17
CA LEU A 44 0.20 0.80 -21.52
C LEU A 44 1.31 1.00 -22.58
N TYR A 45 1.33 0.20 -23.63
CA TYR A 45 2.29 0.37 -24.72
C TYR A 45 2.16 1.70 -25.45
N SER A 46 0.92 2.16 -25.66
CA SER A 46 0.68 3.46 -26.30
C SER A 46 1.22 4.64 -25.49
N LEU A 47 1.46 4.45 -24.20
CA LEU A 47 2.06 5.43 -23.29
C LEU A 47 3.59 5.26 -23.15
N ASN A 48 4.19 4.34 -23.89
CA ASN A 48 5.59 3.95 -23.69
C ASN A 48 5.91 3.51 -22.26
N TYR A 49 4.94 2.86 -21.59
CA TYR A 49 5.14 2.35 -20.26
C TYR A 49 6.27 1.31 -20.25
N ASP A 50 7.28 1.54 -19.44
CA ASP A 50 8.48 0.71 -19.27
C ASP A 50 8.66 0.20 -17.82
N GLY A 51 7.65 0.41 -16.98
CA GLY A 51 7.64 -0.04 -15.60
C GLY A 51 7.34 -1.53 -15.43
N PHE A 52 7.28 -1.96 -14.17
CA PHE A 52 6.99 -3.34 -13.82
C PHE A 52 5.49 -3.63 -13.85
N ILE A 53 5.16 -4.88 -14.25
CA ILE A 53 3.83 -5.46 -14.11
C ILE A 53 3.98 -6.64 -13.15
N SER A 54 3.30 -6.55 -12.00
CA SER A 54 3.31 -7.58 -10.98
C SER A 54 2.01 -8.38 -11.01
N LEU A 55 2.10 -9.68 -10.82
CA LEU A 55 0.95 -10.50 -10.55
C LEU A 55 0.39 -10.18 -9.16
N GLU A 56 -0.90 -9.89 -9.09
CA GLU A 56 -1.65 -9.83 -7.84
C GLU A 56 -2.36 -11.16 -7.63
N TRP A 57 -1.96 -11.87 -6.58
CA TRP A 57 -2.44 -13.23 -6.31
C TRP A 57 -2.69 -13.46 -4.82
N ASN A 58 -3.78 -14.18 -4.51
CA ASN A 58 -4.07 -14.72 -3.19
C ASN A 58 -4.50 -16.19 -3.34
N PRO A 59 -3.91 -17.14 -2.62
CA PRO A 59 -4.30 -18.56 -2.65
C PRO A 59 -5.79 -18.81 -2.37
N GLU A 60 -6.42 -17.97 -1.55
CA GLU A 60 -7.84 -18.08 -1.23
C GLU A 60 -8.75 -17.79 -2.43
N TRP A 61 -8.25 -17.09 -3.44
CA TRP A 61 -9.04 -16.74 -4.62
C TRP A 61 -9.22 -17.90 -5.59
N MET A 62 -8.30 -18.86 -5.58
CA MET A 62 -8.32 -20.06 -6.43
C MET A 62 -7.78 -21.26 -5.64
N PRO A 63 -8.57 -21.82 -4.72
CA PRO A 63 -8.11 -22.91 -3.84
C PRO A 63 -7.72 -24.16 -4.60
N ASP A 64 -8.27 -24.38 -5.80
CA ASP A 64 -7.97 -25.53 -6.65
C ASP A 64 -6.58 -25.43 -7.32
N ILE A 65 -5.96 -24.24 -7.36
CA ILE A 65 -4.64 -24.00 -7.92
C ILE A 65 -3.73 -23.43 -6.82
N ALA A 66 -3.36 -24.29 -5.86
CA ALA A 66 -2.53 -23.88 -4.72
C ALA A 66 -1.02 -23.75 -5.05
N ASN A 67 -0.59 -24.14 -6.25
CA ASN A 67 0.83 -24.16 -6.59
C ASN A 67 1.29 -22.82 -7.17
N LEU A 68 1.94 -22.00 -6.32
CA LEU A 68 2.48 -20.70 -6.69
C LEU A 68 3.49 -20.76 -7.87
N GLU A 69 4.21 -21.86 -8.02
CA GLU A 69 5.16 -22.04 -9.13
C GLU A 69 4.41 -22.12 -10.47
N LEU A 70 3.31 -22.85 -10.54
CA LEU A 70 2.48 -22.95 -11.75
C LEU A 70 1.89 -21.60 -12.12
N ILE A 71 1.37 -20.87 -11.14
CA ILE A 71 0.77 -19.56 -11.33
C ILE A 71 1.81 -18.56 -11.83
N SER A 72 2.98 -18.56 -11.25
CA SER A 72 4.10 -17.70 -11.63
C SER A 72 4.59 -18.01 -13.04
N LEU A 73 4.72 -19.28 -13.38
CA LEU A 73 5.11 -19.75 -14.72
C LEU A 73 4.07 -19.36 -15.77
N HIS A 74 2.78 -19.56 -15.47
CA HIS A 74 1.68 -19.14 -16.33
C HIS A 74 1.73 -17.64 -16.58
N PHE A 75 1.88 -16.83 -15.51
CA PHE A 75 1.97 -15.39 -15.62
C PHE A 75 3.16 -14.94 -16.49
N VAL A 76 4.35 -15.46 -16.25
CA VAL A 76 5.54 -15.13 -17.04
C VAL A 76 5.35 -15.51 -18.52
N ASN A 77 4.82 -16.71 -18.78
CA ASN A 77 4.54 -17.17 -20.14
C ASN A 77 3.50 -16.29 -20.85
N THR A 78 2.41 -15.96 -20.16
CA THR A 78 1.35 -15.13 -20.72
C THR A 78 1.85 -13.72 -20.98
N MET A 79 2.57 -13.12 -20.05
CA MET A 79 3.11 -11.78 -20.20
C MET A 79 4.22 -11.69 -21.24
N SER A 80 4.94 -12.78 -21.53
CA SER A 80 5.95 -12.82 -22.59
C SER A 80 5.38 -12.52 -23.97
N ARG A 81 4.09 -12.82 -24.22
CA ARG A 81 3.39 -12.52 -25.46
C ARG A 81 3.25 -11.00 -25.70
N PHE A 82 3.27 -10.22 -24.64
CA PHE A 82 3.16 -8.77 -24.68
C PHE A 82 4.54 -8.09 -24.68
N GLY A 83 5.61 -8.82 -24.43
CA GLY A 83 6.97 -8.29 -24.45
C GLY A 83 7.52 -8.23 -25.87
N SER A 84 7.92 -7.06 -26.38
CA SER A 84 8.81 -7.03 -27.52
C SER A 84 10.24 -7.32 -27.05
N PRO A 85 11.04 -8.10 -27.81
CA PRO A 85 12.42 -8.37 -27.45
C PRO A 85 13.25 -7.10 -27.16
N ALA A 86 12.98 -6.02 -27.88
CA ALA A 86 13.61 -4.73 -27.69
C ALA A 86 13.23 -4.07 -26.35
N ARG A 87 12.02 -4.31 -25.82
CA ARG A 87 11.56 -3.79 -24.54
C ARG A 87 12.10 -4.59 -23.36
N MET A 88 12.17 -5.91 -23.48
CA MET A 88 12.83 -6.75 -22.48
C MET A 88 14.31 -6.37 -22.31
N VAL A 89 15.00 -6.05 -23.41
CA VAL A 89 16.37 -5.55 -23.37
C VAL A 89 16.46 -4.16 -22.72
N LYS A 90 15.50 -3.27 -22.95
CA LYS A 90 15.44 -1.93 -22.28
C LYS A 90 15.17 -2.08 -20.79
N SER A 91 14.24 -2.94 -20.37
CA SER A 91 13.94 -3.18 -18.98
C SER A 91 15.14 -3.83 -18.25
N LYS A 92 15.82 -4.75 -18.91
CA LYS A 92 17.05 -5.36 -18.41
C LYS A 92 18.18 -4.34 -18.28
N ARG A 93 18.37 -3.46 -19.27
CA ARG A 93 19.35 -2.36 -19.21
C ARG A 93 18.99 -1.33 -18.14
N LEU A 94 17.71 -1.01 -17.94
CA LEU A 94 17.28 -0.11 -16.87
C LEU A 94 17.56 -0.70 -15.49
N TYR A 95 17.31 -1.99 -15.34
CA TYR A 95 17.62 -2.73 -14.11
C TYR A 95 19.12 -2.83 -13.88
N GLU A 96 19.89 -3.14 -14.92
CA GLU A 96 21.36 -3.19 -14.86
C GLU A 96 21.98 -1.80 -14.65
N SER A 97 21.43 -0.74 -15.27
CA SER A 97 21.93 0.62 -15.06
C SER A 97 21.59 1.17 -13.66
N LYS A 98 20.45 0.83 -13.11
CA LYS A 98 20.11 1.14 -11.72
C LYS A 98 20.98 0.34 -10.75
N ARG A 99 21.28 -0.91 -11.08
CA ARG A 99 22.18 -1.76 -10.29
C ARG A 99 23.64 -1.29 -10.35
N GLY A 100 24.07 -0.75 -11.49
CA GLY A 100 25.45 -0.26 -11.71
C GLY A 100 25.69 1.19 -11.26
N LYS A 101 24.65 2.03 -11.17
CA LYS A 101 24.76 3.46 -10.79
C LYS A 101 24.30 3.76 -9.36
N GLY A 102 23.95 2.72 -8.57
CA GLY A 102 23.89 2.85 -7.13
C GLY A 102 22.86 3.82 -6.57
N LEU A 103 21.70 4.03 -7.22
CA LEU A 103 20.58 4.66 -6.52
C LEU A 103 20.11 3.86 -5.30
N TYR A 104 20.33 2.56 -5.31
CA TYR A 104 20.35 1.66 -4.16
C TYR A 104 21.37 0.57 -4.48
N PRO A 105 22.62 0.67 -4.02
CA PRO A 105 23.45 -0.50 -3.95
C PRO A 105 22.74 -1.45 -2.98
N TRP A 106 22.05 -2.42 -3.53
CA TRP A 106 21.47 -3.51 -2.76
C TRP A 106 22.64 -4.29 -2.16
N GLN A 107 23.16 -3.74 -1.08
CA GLN A 107 24.14 -4.44 -0.25
C GLN A 107 23.31 -5.42 0.57
N LYS A 108 23.32 -6.68 0.14
CA LYS A 108 22.62 -7.77 0.82
C LYS A 108 22.91 -7.83 2.32
N ASP A 109 23.97 -7.20 2.76
CA ASP A 109 24.51 -7.30 4.11
C ASP A 109 24.34 -6.04 4.96
N LYS A 110 23.69 -4.99 4.43
CA LYS A 110 23.40 -3.77 5.19
C LYS A 110 21.91 -3.53 5.29
N LEU A 111 21.32 -3.97 6.39
CA LEU A 111 20.05 -3.47 6.84
C LEU A 111 20.18 -1.98 7.22
N ILE A 112 19.12 -1.22 7.03
CA ILE A 112 19.05 0.16 7.56
C ILE A 112 18.95 0.03 9.09
N ASP A 113 20.02 0.35 9.80
CA ASP A 113 20.07 0.36 11.26
C ASP A 113 19.54 1.70 11.78
N LYS A 114 18.29 2.00 11.47
CA LYS A 114 17.59 3.20 11.89
C LYS A 114 16.11 2.92 12.10
N THR A 115 15.54 3.55 13.11
CA THR A 115 14.09 3.55 13.31
C THR A 115 13.40 4.43 12.28
N PHE A 116 12.09 4.23 12.08
CA PHE A 116 11.30 5.09 11.21
C PHE A 116 11.44 6.59 11.53
N PRO A 117 11.31 7.03 12.79
CA PRO A 117 11.53 8.43 13.13
C PRO A 117 12.90 8.96 12.73
N GLN A 118 13.98 8.21 12.96
CA GLN A 118 15.33 8.61 12.57
C GLN A 118 15.49 8.73 11.04
N VAL A 119 14.77 7.90 10.27
CA VAL A 119 14.73 8.02 8.80
C VAL A 119 14.00 9.29 8.38
N LEU A 120 12.86 9.60 9.02
CA LEU A 120 12.12 10.84 8.74
C LEU A 120 12.95 12.08 9.07
N ASP A 121 13.58 12.13 10.24
CA ASP A 121 14.43 13.26 10.65
C ASP A 121 15.55 13.49 9.65
N ARG A 122 16.22 12.42 9.20
CA ARG A 122 17.25 12.51 8.15
C ARG A 122 16.70 13.05 6.83
N ILE A 123 15.52 12.60 6.40
CA ILE A 123 14.90 13.09 5.17
C ILE A 123 14.54 14.57 5.29
N VAL A 124 14.08 15.00 6.46
CA VAL A 124 13.79 16.42 6.74
C VAL A 124 15.07 17.27 6.70
N GLU A 125 16.19 16.77 7.22
CA GLU A 125 17.47 17.46 7.13
C GLU A 125 17.96 17.62 5.68
N GLU A 126 17.73 16.59 4.85
CA GLU A 126 18.22 16.56 3.46
C GLU A 126 17.26 17.25 2.48
N PHE A 127 15.93 17.16 2.71
CA PHE A 127 14.91 17.66 1.78
C PHE A 127 13.74 18.36 2.49
N PRO A 128 13.96 19.39 3.33
CA PRO A 128 12.90 19.96 4.20
C PRO A 128 11.69 20.49 3.42
N ASP A 129 11.94 21.13 2.28
CA ASP A 129 10.92 21.82 1.48
C ASP A 129 10.32 20.94 0.36
N GLN A 130 10.79 19.70 0.23
CA GLN A 130 10.21 18.76 -0.73
C GLN A 130 8.86 18.25 -0.22
N TYR A 131 7.91 18.10 -1.13
CA TYR A 131 6.60 17.54 -0.78
C TYR A 131 6.71 16.09 -0.32
N ALA A 132 6.28 15.84 0.91
CA ALA A 132 6.09 14.50 1.47
C ALA A 132 4.74 13.93 1.01
N PHE A 133 3.69 14.73 1.06
CA PHE A 133 2.32 14.35 0.72
C PHE A 133 1.59 15.43 -0.04
N LYS A 134 0.76 14.98 -0.99
CA LYS A 134 -0.17 15.83 -1.71
C LYS A 134 -1.49 15.09 -1.94
N TYR A 135 -2.45 15.34 -1.05
CA TYR A 135 -3.83 14.86 -1.16
C TYR A 135 -4.69 15.93 -1.83
N THR A 136 -4.88 15.82 -3.13
CA THR A 136 -5.59 16.83 -3.94
C THR A 136 -7.08 16.94 -3.60
N THR A 137 -7.69 15.82 -3.17
CA THR A 137 -9.12 15.77 -2.82
C THR A 137 -9.42 16.25 -1.40
N LEU A 138 -8.42 16.31 -0.53
CA LEU A 138 -8.57 16.69 0.88
C LEU A 138 -7.92 18.03 1.21
N ASN A 139 -7.40 18.73 0.18
CA ASN A 139 -6.65 19.96 0.35
C ASN A 139 -5.54 19.85 1.41
N TYR A 140 -4.88 18.70 1.46
CA TYR A 140 -3.77 18.43 2.38
C TYR A 140 -2.48 18.26 1.60
N THR A 141 -1.61 19.25 1.69
CA THR A 141 -0.26 19.21 1.10
C THR A 141 0.72 19.53 2.21
N ARG A 142 1.78 18.72 2.34
CA ARG A 142 2.84 18.90 3.34
C ARG A 142 4.21 18.67 2.73
N THR A 143 5.15 19.54 3.06
CA THR A 143 6.57 19.27 2.90
C THR A 143 7.02 18.25 3.95
N TYR A 144 8.24 17.74 3.84
CA TYR A 144 8.78 16.83 4.85
C TYR A 144 8.90 17.52 6.22
N SER A 145 9.30 18.80 6.23
CA SER A 145 9.37 19.58 7.48
C SER A 145 8.00 19.75 8.13
N GLU A 146 7.01 20.21 7.37
CA GLU A 146 5.63 20.38 7.87
C GLU A 146 5.03 19.05 8.32
N PHE A 147 5.29 17.97 7.59
CA PHE A 147 4.80 16.64 7.96
C PHE A 147 5.41 16.14 9.27
N ARG A 148 6.71 16.35 9.49
CA ARG A 148 7.34 16.02 10.77
C ARG A 148 6.71 16.82 11.93
N ASP A 149 6.43 18.09 11.71
CA ASP A 149 5.81 18.94 12.74
C ASP A 149 4.38 18.46 13.08
N ASP A 150 3.58 18.09 12.06
CA ASP A 150 2.26 17.47 12.24
C ASP A 150 2.37 16.12 13.02
N VAL A 151 3.39 15.30 12.71
CA VAL A 151 3.67 14.04 13.43
C VAL A 151 4.01 14.30 14.89
N ASP A 152 4.81 15.34 15.18
CA ASP A 152 5.22 15.70 16.53
C ASP A 152 4.04 16.21 17.35
N GLU A 153 3.17 17.00 16.74
CA GLU A 153 1.93 17.47 17.37
C GLU A 153 1.02 16.29 17.71
N PHE A 154 0.80 15.38 16.75
CA PHE A 154 -0.03 14.21 16.96
C PHE A 154 0.55 13.24 17.99
N ALA A 155 1.87 13.08 18.03
CA ALA A 155 2.55 12.29 19.06
C ALA A 155 2.34 12.88 20.45
N ARG A 156 2.46 14.20 20.61
CA ARG A 156 2.15 14.88 21.89
C ARG A 156 0.70 14.69 22.31
N ALA A 157 -0.24 14.75 21.37
CA ALA A 157 -1.66 14.48 21.65
C ALA A 157 -1.87 13.05 22.16
N LEU A 158 -1.29 12.03 21.50
CA LEU A 158 -1.37 10.65 21.96
C LEU A 158 -0.76 10.46 23.36
N ILE A 159 0.38 11.09 23.63
CA ILE A 159 1.02 11.04 24.96
C ILE A 159 0.10 11.68 26.02
N SER A 160 -0.58 12.77 25.71
CA SER A 160 -1.53 13.42 26.64
C SER A 160 -2.74 12.54 26.96
N LEU A 161 -3.12 11.64 26.03
CA LEU A 161 -4.14 10.61 26.23
C LEU A 161 -3.64 9.37 26.98
N GLY A 162 -2.37 9.37 27.41
CA GLY A 162 -1.80 8.29 28.19
C GLY A 162 -0.99 7.24 27.39
N VAL A 163 -0.84 7.40 26.09
CA VAL A 163 -0.01 6.49 25.27
C VAL A 163 1.47 6.58 25.72
N ARG A 164 2.12 5.44 25.89
CA ARG A 164 3.51 5.28 26.33
C ARG A 164 4.23 4.29 25.40
N PRO A 165 5.57 4.22 25.45
CA PRO A 165 6.30 3.15 24.77
C PRO A 165 5.73 1.76 25.11
N GLY A 166 5.48 0.95 24.10
CA GLY A 166 4.85 -0.36 24.23
C GLY A 166 3.30 -0.36 24.29
N SER A 167 2.65 0.81 24.39
CA SER A 167 1.17 0.88 24.28
C SER A 167 0.70 0.44 22.90
N HIS A 168 -0.43 -0.23 22.82
CA HIS A 168 -1.06 -0.63 21.57
C HIS A 168 -2.12 0.39 21.14
N VAL A 169 -1.90 1.00 19.99
CA VAL A 169 -2.79 2.01 19.41
C VAL A 169 -3.35 1.47 18.10
N ALA A 170 -4.66 1.31 18.02
CA ALA A 170 -5.30 0.87 16.79
C ALA A 170 -5.64 2.06 15.87
N ILE A 171 -5.59 1.82 14.56
CA ILE A 171 -6.06 2.75 13.52
C ILE A 171 -7.11 2.07 12.65
N TRP A 172 -8.32 2.64 12.63
CA TRP A 172 -9.44 2.15 11.81
C TRP A 172 -9.88 3.24 10.84
N ALA A 173 -9.19 3.31 9.73
CA ALA A 173 -9.38 4.35 8.73
C ALA A 173 -8.96 3.87 7.34
N THR A 174 -9.43 4.55 6.30
CA THR A 174 -8.95 4.42 4.92
C THR A 174 -7.62 5.16 4.73
N ASN A 175 -7.10 5.19 3.51
CA ASN A 175 -5.85 5.89 3.16
C ASN A 175 -6.01 7.42 3.22
N LEU A 176 -6.05 7.94 4.43
CA LEU A 176 -6.15 9.37 4.74
C LEU A 176 -4.83 9.89 5.34
N PRO A 177 -4.57 11.20 5.32
CA PRO A 177 -3.41 11.78 5.98
C PRO A 177 -3.27 11.36 7.45
N GLN A 178 -4.39 11.30 8.18
CA GLN A 178 -4.44 10.91 9.59
C GLN A 178 -3.95 9.47 9.82
N TRP A 179 -4.08 8.59 8.83
CA TRP A 179 -3.53 7.25 8.92
C TRP A 179 -1.99 7.29 9.01
N TYR A 180 -1.36 8.09 8.17
CA TYR A 180 0.10 8.27 8.18
C TYR A 180 0.57 8.99 9.44
N LEU A 181 -0.16 10.02 9.87
CA LEU A 181 0.15 10.71 11.13
C LEU A 181 0.11 9.74 12.30
N THR A 182 -0.90 8.87 12.37
CA THR A 182 -0.99 7.86 13.43
C THR A 182 0.19 6.88 13.38
N PHE A 183 0.54 6.39 12.18
CA PHE A 183 1.69 5.49 12.01
C PHE A 183 3.00 6.13 12.49
N TRP A 184 3.30 7.32 12.01
CA TRP A 184 4.56 7.97 12.35
C TRP A 184 4.61 8.45 13.81
N ALA A 185 3.49 8.93 14.35
CA ALA A 185 3.40 9.34 15.74
C ALA A 185 3.56 8.15 16.69
N THR A 186 2.90 7.02 16.44
CA THR A 186 3.04 5.81 17.26
C THR A 186 4.47 5.26 17.21
N THR A 187 5.09 5.20 16.03
CA THR A 187 6.49 4.78 15.92
C THR A 187 7.45 5.73 16.63
N LYS A 188 7.15 7.03 16.64
CA LYS A 188 7.96 8.04 17.33
C LYS A 188 7.88 7.91 18.86
N ILE A 189 6.72 7.56 19.39
CA ILE A 189 6.52 7.30 20.83
C ILE A 189 7.14 5.96 21.24
N GLY A 190 7.33 5.02 20.31
CA GLY A 190 7.69 3.63 20.60
C GLY A 190 6.46 2.78 20.97
N ALA A 191 5.27 3.20 20.56
CA ALA A 191 4.03 2.43 20.68
C ALA A 191 3.90 1.44 19.51
N VAL A 192 3.03 0.45 19.66
CA VAL A 192 2.69 -0.55 18.64
C VAL A 192 1.45 -0.09 17.89
N LEU A 193 1.52 0.03 16.57
CA LEU A 193 0.36 0.31 15.74
C LEU A 193 -0.35 -0.99 15.38
N VAL A 194 -1.65 -1.04 15.65
CA VAL A 194 -2.57 -2.12 15.27
C VAL A 194 -3.47 -1.63 14.13
N THR A 195 -3.38 -2.24 12.96
CA THR A 195 -4.21 -1.84 11.81
C THR A 195 -5.51 -2.63 11.79
N VAL A 196 -6.64 -1.92 11.71
CA VAL A 196 -7.98 -2.53 11.63
C VAL A 196 -8.45 -2.49 10.18
N ASN A 197 -8.88 -3.63 9.65
CA ASN A 197 -9.39 -3.71 8.28
C ASN A 197 -10.69 -2.90 8.16
N THR A 198 -10.78 -2.07 7.12
CA THR A 198 -11.94 -1.21 6.88
C THR A 198 -13.24 -1.95 6.59
N ALA A 199 -13.18 -3.22 6.22
CA ALA A 199 -14.35 -4.07 5.98
C ALA A 199 -14.88 -4.76 7.25
N TYR A 200 -14.17 -4.69 8.37
CA TYR A 200 -14.57 -5.36 9.62
C TYR A 200 -15.91 -4.80 10.12
N LYS A 201 -16.71 -5.70 10.65
CA LYS A 201 -17.93 -5.43 11.39
C LYS A 201 -17.67 -5.63 12.89
N ILE A 202 -18.70 -5.60 13.70
CA ILE A 202 -18.60 -5.60 15.16
C ILE A 202 -17.80 -6.79 15.72
N HIS A 203 -18.05 -8.00 15.25
CA HIS A 203 -17.41 -9.20 15.81
C HIS A 203 -15.92 -9.27 15.49
N GLU A 204 -15.53 -8.95 14.25
CA GLU A 204 -14.12 -8.94 13.86
C GLU A 204 -13.36 -7.80 14.54
N ALA A 205 -13.99 -6.64 14.65
CA ALA A 205 -13.38 -5.48 15.32
C ALA A 205 -13.19 -5.76 16.82
N GLU A 206 -14.19 -6.29 17.50
CA GLU A 206 -14.10 -6.71 18.91
C GLU A 206 -12.97 -7.72 19.12
N TYR A 207 -12.95 -8.78 18.31
CA TYR A 207 -11.93 -9.81 18.41
C TYR A 207 -10.52 -9.21 18.24
N LEU A 208 -10.30 -8.40 17.20
CA LEU A 208 -9.00 -7.80 16.93
C LEU A 208 -8.56 -6.90 18.08
N LEU A 209 -9.44 -5.98 18.53
CA LEU A 209 -9.11 -5.01 19.57
C LEU A 209 -8.78 -5.70 20.90
N ARG A 210 -9.53 -6.74 21.27
CA ARG A 210 -9.26 -7.56 22.46
C ARG A 210 -7.96 -8.37 22.31
N GLN A 211 -7.80 -9.07 21.18
CA GLN A 211 -6.63 -9.89 20.93
C GLN A 211 -5.32 -9.09 20.88
N SER A 212 -5.40 -7.88 20.38
CA SER A 212 -4.23 -6.98 20.29
C SER A 212 -3.99 -6.15 21.56
N ASP A 213 -4.79 -6.32 22.61
CA ASP A 213 -4.69 -5.52 23.83
C ASP A 213 -4.63 -4.00 23.54
N THR A 214 -5.51 -3.56 22.66
CA THR A 214 -5.57 -2.16 22.22
C THR A 214 -6.18 -1.28 23.31
N HIS A 215 -5.47 -0.22 23.72
CA HIS A 215 -5.95 0.74 24.71
C HIS A 215 -6.44 2.05 24.11
N THR A 216 -5.99 2.39 22.91
CA THR A 216 -6.33 3.63 22.23
C THR A 216 -6.72 3.33 20.79
N LEU A 217 -7.86 3.86 20.35
CA LEU A 217 -8.34 3.71 18.98
C LEU A 217 -8.42 5.08 18.30
N VAL A 218 -7.75 5.22 17.18
CA VAL A 218 -7.90 6.32 16.23
C VAL A 218 -8.78 5.83 15.08
N MET A 219 -9.88 6.48 14.81
CA MET A 219 -10.81 6.02 13.77
C MET A 219 -11.49 7.17 13.02
N ILE A 220 -11.98 6.88 11.83
CA ILE A 220 -12.97 7.70 11.12
C ILE A 220 -14.38 7.24 11.50
N LYS A 221 -15.40 8.02 11.14
CA LYS A 221 -16.81 7.68 11.46
C LYS A 221 -17.25 6.35 10.85
N GLY A 222 -16.72 6.01 9.68
CA GLY A 222 -17.09 4.81 8.97
C GLY A 222 -16.59 4.79 7.53
N TYR A 223 -16.82 3.69 6.85
CA TYR A 223 -16.51 3.51 5.44
C TYR A 223 -17.54 2.59 4.77
N ARG A 224 -18.11 3.01 3.63
CA ARG A 224 -19.19 2.32 2.93
C ARG A 224 -20.39 2.12 3.85
N ASP A 225 -20.78 0.86 4.10
CA ASP A 225 -21.88 0.41 4.94
C ASP A 225 -21.48 0.11 6.40
N SER A 226 -20.23 0.41 6.78
CA SER A 226 -19.74 0.23 8.15
C SER A 226 -19.63 1.56 8.86
N HIS A 227 -20.43 1.71 9.93
CA HIS A 227 -20.47 2.87 10.82
C HIS A 227 -19.63 2.55 12.06
N TYR A 228 -18.34 2.92 12.04
CA TYR A 228 -17.39 2.54 13.10
C TYR A 228 -17.73 3.18 14.45
N ASP A 229 -18.26 4.41 14.42
CA ASP A 229 -18.70 5.10 15.64
C ASP A 229 -19.91 4.41 16.32
N GLU A 230 -20.81 3.82 15.54
CA GLU A 230 -21.93 3.02 16.07
C GLU A 230 -21.43 1.68 16.61
N ILE A 231 -20.56 1.00 15.88
CA ILE A 231 -19.94 -0.26 16.33
C ILE A 231 -19.20 -0.05 17.65
N MET A 232 -18.44 1.03 17.79
CA MET A 232 -17.71 1.29 19.02
C MET A 232 -18.61 1.65 20.18
N LYS A 233 -19.75 2.33 19.98
CA LYS A 233 -20.74 2.58 21.02
C LYS A 233 -21.40 1.29 21.54
N GLU A 234 -21.50 0.27 20.70
CA GLU A 234 -22.04 -1.03 21.09
C GLU A 234 -21.00 -1.89 21.85
N LEU A 235 -19.70 -1.68 21.58
CA LEU A 235 -18.60 -2.43 22.19
C LEU A 235 -18.14 -1.83 23.55
N CYS A 236 -18.37 -0.57 23.82
CA CYS A 236 -17.99 0.16 25.04
C CYS A 236 -19.17 0.31 25.99
#